data_277862201417d62d5a0a9721b8434821
#
_entry.id   277862201417d62d5a0a9721b8434821
#
_cell.length_a   1.000
_cell.length_b   1.000
_cell.length_c   1.000
_cell.angle_alpha   90.00
_cell.angle_beta   90.00
_cell.angle_gamma   90.00
#
_symmetry.space_group_name_H-M   'P 1'
#
loop_
_entity.id
_entity.type
_entity.pdbx_description
1 polymer ?
#
loop_
_entity_poly.entity_id
_entity_poly.type
_entity_poly.pdbx_seq_one_letter_code
_entity_poly.pdbx_strand_id
1 'polypeptide(L)'
;MLPSEVKDSYLSFKLLEDVMNLPAHSRDELIAQTTILRIGPLVEHTYHHYGQNNNPVLSGRSISKQANVLAQALNLPSLKHSPQITSLAPRSFEFLRTPQMDEEFDIPNWYAFCKRLENAVSKAGFEKGYAQALAGTFEEMVSNVYEHCGRRNTGIAGYRQYGNEFEYVVSDAGIGVLASLQQNSDYNHILDSGQALATAVKDGETRHGKGSGHGVGFNRLLNIAKRRSYLRFRSGDHCYVIDGTQQPPNLRIASCAAFEGFLISIVCRLT
;
A
#
# COMPACT_ATOMS: atom_id res chain seq x y z
N MET A 1 -18.32 24.03 -6.29
CA MET A 1 -17.53 24.22 -7.52
C MET A 1 -16.47 23.12 -7.53
N LEU A 2 -16.53 22.15 -8.42
CA LEU A 2 -15.54 21.07 -8.54
C LEU A 2 -14.24 21.66 -9.08
N PRO A 3 -13.07 21.23 -8.57
CA PRO A 3 -11.79 21.71 -9.08
C PRO A 3 -11.66 21.38 -10.56
N SER A 4 -11.19 22.35 -11.36
CA SER A 4 -11.05 22.26 -12.82
C SER A 4 -10.01 21.23 -13.33
N GLU A 5 -9.34 20.50 -12.44
CA GLU A 5 -8.30 19.50 -12.74
C GLU A 5 -8.80 18.05 -12.87
N VAL A 6 -10.11 17.83 -12.88
CA VAL A 6 -10.72 16.49 -13.04
C VAL A 6 -10.60 15.93 -14.47
N LYS A 7 -9.85 16.59 -15.35
CA LYS A 7 -9.75 16.15 -16.76
C LYS A 7 -8.90 14.90 -17.00
N ASP A 8 -8.01 14.53 -16.08
CA ASP A 8 -7.28 13.25 -16.11
C ASP A 8 -7.53 12.49 -14.81
N SER A 9 -8.59 11.78 -14.82
CA SER A 9 -9.32 11.10 -13.78
C SER A 9 -8.53 9.95 -13.12
N TYR A 10 -7.39 10.26 -12.50
CA TYR A 10 -6.69 9.34 -11.62
C TYR A 10 -7.16 9.52 -10.18
N LEU A 11 -7.62 8.46 -9.54
CA LEU A 11 -7.69 8.44 -8.08
C LEU A 11 -6.24 8.54 -7.54
N SER A 12 -5.87 9.73 -7.08
CA SER A 12 -4.57 10.00 -6.44
C SER A 12 -4.75 10.16 -4.94
N PHE A 13 -3.67 10.05 -4.17
CA PHE A 13 -3.70 10.34 -2.73
C PHE A 13 -4.11 11.79 -2.44
N LYS A 14 -3.70 12.74 -3.28
CA LYS A 14 -4.13 14.13 -3.15
C LYS A 14 -5.65 14.27 -3.33
N LEU A 15 -6.20 13.67 -4.38
CA LEU A 15 -7.64 13.68 -4.60
C LEU A 15 -8.38 13.03 -3.43
N LEU A 16 -7.85 11.91 -2.92
CA LEU A 16 -8.42 11.23 -1.76
C LEU A 16 -8.43 12.14 -0.52
N GLU A 17 -7.33 12.84 -0.22
CA GLU A 17 -7.26 13.80 0.88
C GLU A 17 -8.26 14.95 0.71
N ASP A 18 -8.35 15.52 -0.49
CA ASP A 18 -9.27 16.61 -0.82
C ASP A 18 -10.74 16.20 -0.62
N VAL A 19 -11.08 14.95 -0.93
CA VAL A 19 -12.47 14.45 -0.82
C VAL A 19 -12.82 13.85 0.53
N MET A 20 -11.85 13.51 1.39
CA MET A 20 -12.12 12.92 2.71
C MET A 20 -12.93 13.84 3.63
N ASN A 21 -12.88 15.15 3.41
CA ASN A 21 -13.67 16.15 4.14
C ASN A 21 -15.09 16.34 3.56
N LEU A 22 -15.43 15.69 2.46
CA LEU A 22 -16.76 15.78 1.87
C LEU A 22 -17.72 14.76 2.51
N PRO A 23 -19.03 14.99 2.45
CA PRO A 23 -20.04 13.98 2.82
C PRO A 23 -19.82 12.67 2.03
N ALA A 24 -20.12 11.51 2.64
CA ALA A 24 -19.84 10.18 2.07
C ALA A 24 -20.38 10.02 0.63
N HIS A 25 -21.61 10.40 0.40
CA HIS A 25 -22.25 10.35 -0.94
C HIS A 25 -21.47 11.14 -2.00
N SER A 26 -21.01 12.37 -1.69
CA SER A 26 -20.23 13.19 -2.64
C SER A 26 -18.84 12.61 -2.92
N ARG A 27 -18.24 11.95 -1.91
CA ARG A 27 -16.98 11.23 -2.07
C ARG A 27 -17.09 10.06 -3.04
N ASP A 28 -18.12 9.25 -2.85
CA ASP A 28 -18.34 8.04 -3.65
C ASP A 28 -18.66 8.39 -5.09
N GLU A 29 -19.43 9.44 -5.34
CA GLU A 29 -19.68 9.95 -6.69
C GLU A 29 -18.40 10.44 -7.38
N LEU A 30 -17.55 11.19 -6.67
CA LEU A 30 -16.31 11.70 -7.24
C LEU A 30 -15.32 10.59 -7.57
N ILE A 31 -15.20 9.59 -6.68
CA ILE A 31 -14.34 8.42 -6.90
C ILE A 31 -14.88 7.57 -8.05
N ALA A 32 -16.20 7.40 -8.15
CA ALA A 32 -16.83 6.64 -9.22
C ALA A 32 -16.63 7.27 -10.61
N GLN A 33 -16.40 8.57 -10.69
CA GLN A 33 -16.09 9.29 -11.92
C GLN A 33 -14.64 9.13 -12.39
N THR A 34 -13.75 8.60 -11.55
CA THR A 34 -12.36 8.39 -11.93
C THR A 34 -12.22 7.21 -12.88
N THR A 35 -11.55 7.41 -14.03
CA THR A 35 -11.40 6.38 -15.07
C THR A 35 -10.20 5.47 -14.84
N ILE A 36 -9.21 5.91 -14.11
CA ILE A 36 -7.99 5.15 -13.77
C ILE A 36 -7.80 5.18 -12.27
N LEU A 37 -7.94 4.03 -11.64
CA LEU A 37 -7.72 3.89 -10.20
C LEU A 37 -6.26 3.49 -9.94
N ARG A 38 -5.58 4.27 -9.11
CA ARG A 38 -4.36 3.81 -8.44
C ARG A 38 -4.76 2.89 -7.30
N ILE A 39 -4.01 1.79 -7.15
CA ILE A 39 -4.36 0.79 -6.14
C ILE A 39 -4.04 1.26 -4.72
N GLY A 40 -2.99 2.05 -4.52
CA GLY A 40 -2.67 2.60 -3.20
C GLY A 40 -3.80 3.46 -2.63
N PRO A 41 -4.25 4.53 -3.32
CA PRO A 41 -5.41 5.32 -2.88
C PRO A 41 -6.70 4.51 -2.76
N LEU A 42 -6.92 3.52 -3.64
CA LEU A 42 -8.09 2.64 -3.57
C LEU A 42 -8.10 1.82 -2.28
N VAL A 43 -6.96 1.23 -1.91
CA VAL A 43 -6.80 0.48 -0.66
C VAL A 43 -6.96 1.39 0.54
N GLU A 44 -6.33 2.57 0.56
CA GLU A 44 -6.47 3.56 1.65
C GLU A 44 -7.93 3.95 1.85
N HIS A 45 -8.65 4.29 0.78
CA HIS A 45 -10.07 4.62 0.84
C HIS A 45 -10.88 3.46 1.42
N THR A 46 -10.63 2.24 0.97
CA THR A 46 -11.35 1.05 1.43
C THR A 46 -11.16 0.81 2.93
N TYR A 47 -9.95 0.95 3.45
CA TYR A 47 -9.68 0.78 4.87
C TYR A 47 -10.29 1.88 5.74
N HIS A 48 -10.37 3.12 5.28
CA HIS A 48 -11.06 4.19 6.01
C HIS A 48 -12.55 3.88 6.25
N HIS A 49 -13.16 3.13 5.34
CA HIS A 49 -14.58 2.76 5.46
C HIS A 49 -14.80 1.40 6.12
N TYR A 50 -13.80 0.52 6.06
CA TYR A 50 -13.90 -0.85 6.60
C TYR A 50 -14.14 -0.87 8.12
N GLY A 51 -13.50 0.03 8.87
CA GLY A 51 -13.67 0.15 10.33
C GLY A 51 -15.01 0.74 10.77
N GLN A 52 -15.73 1.44 9.88
CA GLN A 52 -16.92 2.20 10.25
C GLN A 52 -18.24 1.42 10.10
N ASN A 53 -18.35 0.44 9.18
CA ASN A 53 -19.67 -0.14 8.84
C ASN A 53 -19.70 -1.64 8.51
N ASN A 54 -18.64 -2.41 8.64
CA ASN A 54 -18.55 -3.82 8.19
C ASN A 54 -18.98 -4.09 6.72
N ASN A 55 -19.25 -3.04 5.95
CA ASN A 55 -19.57 -3.13 4.53
C ASN A 55 -18.48 -2.44 3.72
N PRO A 56 -17.90 -3.11 2.74
CA PRO A 56 -17.06 -2.42 1.76
C PRO A 56 -17.95 -1.40 1.03
N VAL A 57 -17.68 -0.12 1.22
CA VAL A 57 -18.45 1.01 0.65
C VAL A 57 -18.46 1.04 -0.88
N LEU A 58 -17.79 0.09 -1.48
CA LEU A 58 -17.77 -0.08 -2.93
C LEU A 58 -18.99 -0.87 -3.46
N SER A 59 -20.14 -0.82 -2.81
CA SER A 59 -21.40 -1.46 -3.24
C SER A 59 -22.21 -0.65 -4.27
N GLY A 60 -21.72 0.47 -4.73
CA GLY A 60 -22.42 1.36 -5.68
C GLY A 60 -22.17 1.05 -7.15
N ARG A 61 -23.14 1.32 -7.97
CA ARG A 61 -23.40 0.95 -9.37
C ARG A 61 -22.32 1.22 -10.44
N SER A 62 -21.15 1.71 -10.09
CA SER A 62 -20.12 2.12 -11.07
C SER A 62 -18.68 1.78 -10.65
N ILE A 63 -18.51 0.68 -9.93
CA ILE A 63 -17.18 0.30 -9.47
C ILE A 63 -16.38 -0.24 -10.64
N SER A 64 -15.18 0.30 -10.84
CA SER A 64 -14.23 -0.25 -11.81
C SER A 64 -13.95 -1.73 -11.49
N LYS A 65 -13.57 -2.53 -12.50
CA LYS A 65 -13.19 -3.94 -12.28
C LYS A 65 -12.13 -4.09 -11.18
N GLN A 66 -11.26 -3.10 -11.01
CA GLN A 66 -10.22 -3.08 -9.98
C GLN A 66 -10.80 -3.03 -8.56
N ALA A 67 -11.81 -2.18 -8.34
CA ALA A 67 -12.49 -2.10 -7.05
C ALA A 67 -13.24 -3.40 -6.72
N ASN A 68 -13.84 -4.04 -7.73
CA ASN A 68 -14.48 -5.34 -7.54
C ASN A 68 -13.47 -6.43 -7.16
N VAL A 69 -12.29 -6.46 -7.79
CA VAL A 69 -11.23 -7.42 -7.44
C VAL A 69 -10.71 -7.16 -6.03
N LEU A 70 -10.52 -5.90 -5.64
CA LEU A 70 -10.15 -5.55 -4.28
C LEU A 70 -11.22 -5.98 -3.27
N ALA A 71 -12.49 -5.68 -3.54
CA ALA A 71 -13.60 -6.10 -2.66
C ALA A 71 -13.67 -7.63 -2.53
N GLN A 72 -13.45 -8.35 -3.62
CA GLN A 72 -13.35 -9.82 -3.59
C GLN A 72 -12.15 -10.29 -2.75
N ALA A 73 -10.97 -9.69 -2.94
CA ALA A 73 -9.78 -10.03 -2.18
C ALA A 73 -9.96 -9.80 -0.67
N LEU A 74 -10.62 -8.71 -0.27
CA LEU A 74 -10.95 -8.42 1.13
C LEU A 74 -11.95 -9.41 1.74
N ASN A 75 -12.82 -9.99 0.92
CA ASN A 75 -13.82 -10.97 1.35
C ASN A 75 -13.34 -12.43 1.27
N LEU A 76 -12.14 -12.68 0.72
CA LEU A 76 -11.59 -14.04 0.68
C LEU A 76 -11.15 -14.47 2.08
N PRO A 77 -11.48 -15.71 2.49
CA PRO A 77 -11.09 -16.21 3.82
C PRO A 77 -9.58 -16.40 3.98
N SER A 78 -8.81 -16.59 2.91
CA SER A 78 -7.34 -16.73 2.97
C SER A 78 -6.67 -16.82 1.59
N LEU A 79 -5.31 -16.89 1.59
CA LEU A 79 -4.47 -17.18 0.42
C LEU A 79 -4.72 -18.52 -0.28
N LYS A 80 -5.51 -19.42 0.28
CA LYS A 80 -5.80 -20.75 -0.30
C LYS A 80 -6.55 -20.68 -1.63
N HIS A 81 -7.17 -19.55 -1.93
CA HIS A 81 -7.87 -19.35 -3.18
C HIS A 81 -7.02 -18.46 -4.08
N SER A 82 -6.64 -19.00 -5.21
CA SER A 82 -5.84 -18.30 -6.21
C SER A 82 -6.30 -16.88 -6.39
N PRO A 83 -5.40 -15.90 -6.32
CA PRO A 83 -5.75 -14.51 -6.58
C PRO A 83 -6.40 -14.43 -7.96
N GLN A 84 -7.51 -13.72 -8.06
CA GLN A 84 -8.13 -13.51 -9.35
C GLN A 84 -7.28 -12.52 -10.16
N ILE A 85 -6.53 -13.07 -11.12
CA ILE A 85 -5.78 -12.25 -12.08
C ILE A 85 -6.78 -11.71 -13.08
N THR A 86 -6.92 -10.41 -13.11
CA THR A 86 -7.68 -9.76 -14.16
C THR A 86 -6.70 -9.04 -15.08
N SER A 87 -6.37 -9.68 -16.20
CA SER A 87 -5.60 -9.05 -17.27
C SER A 87 -6.56 -8.30 -18.18
N LEU A 88 -6.48 -6.98 -18.15
CA LEU A 88 -7.06 -6.13 -19.19
C LEU A 88 -5.89 -5.49 -19.92
N ALA A 89 -5.62 -5.89 -21.15
CA ALA A 89 -4.62 -5.21 -21.97
C ALA A 89 -4.99 -3.70 -22.09
N PRO A 90 -4.08 -2.77 -21.86
CA PRO A 90 -2.67 -2.89 -21.47
C PRO A 90 -2.42 -2.88 -19.95
N ARG A 91 -3.36 -3.35 -19.13
CA ARG A 91 -3.34 -3.26 -17.66
C ARG A 91 -3.34 -4.64 -17.04
N SER A 92 -2.46 -4.88 -16.08
CA SER A 92 -2.56 -6.03 -15.18
C SER A 92 -2.55 -5.53 -13.73
N PHE A 93 -3.42 -6.12 -12.90
CA PHE A 93 -3.44 -5.89 -11.47
C PHE A 93 -3.89 -7.16 -10.74
N GLU A 94 -3.42 -7.30 -9.52
CA GLU A 94 -3.70 -8.45 -8.68
C GLU A 94 -3.68 -8.03 -7.22
N PHE A 95 -4.59 -8.58 -6.42
CA PHE A 95 -4.62 -8.41 -4.97
C PHE A 95 -4.57 -9.75 -4.28
N LEU A 96 -4.01 -9.75 -3.08
CA LEU A 96 -3.80 -10.90 -2.23
C LEU A 96 -4.13 -10.50 -0.80
N ARG A 97 -4.93 -11.32 -0.11
CA ARG A 97 -5.14 -11.19 1.33
C ARG A 97 -4.09 -11.99 2.08
N THR A 98 -3.53 -11.42 3.15
CA THR A 98 -2.60 -12.17 4.00
C THR A 98 -3.36 -13.22 4.82
N PRO A 99 -2.80 -14.43 5.05
CA PRO A 99 -3.45 -15.49 5.82
C PRO A 99 -3.59 -15.13 7.30
N GLN A 100 -4.53 -15.80 7.98
CA GLN A 100 -4.67 -15.72 9.44
C GLN A 100 -3.53 -16.46 10.15
N MET A 101 -3.38 -16.23 11.47
CA MET A 101 -2.31 -16.82 12.27
C MET A 101 -2.27 -18.35 12.23
N ASP A 102 -3.47 -18.98 12.17
CA ASP A 102 -3.64 -20.44 12.25
C ASP A 102 -3.72 -21.09 10.86
N GLU A 103 -3.60 -20.31 9.79
CA GLU A 103 -3.64 -20.82 8.42
C GLU A 103 -2.23 -21.09 7.91
N GLU A 104 -2.06 -22.27 7.30
CA GLU A 104 -0.83 -22.61 6.63
C GLU A 104 -0.61 -21.67 5.43
N PHE A 105 0.59 -21.11 5.38
CA PHE A 105 0.99 -20.22 4.29
C PHE A 105 1.12 -21.02 2.99
N ASP A 106 0.31 -20.72 2.01
CA ASP A 106 0.39 -21.36 0.69
C ASP A 106 1.63 -20.87 -0.07
N ILE A 107 2.77 -21.46 0.26
CA ILE A 107 4.07 -21.11 -0.29
C ILE A 107 4.10 -21.17 -1.84
N PRO A 108 3.58 -22.22 -2.51
CA PRO A 108 3.56 -22.25 -3.98
C PRO A 108 2.79 -21.08 -4.60
N ASN A 109 1.60 -20.76 -4.10
CA ASN A 109 0.81 -19.63 -4.60
C ASN A 109 1.47 -18.29 -4.29
N TRP A 110 2.13 -18.14 -3.14
CA TRP A 110 2.91 -16.97 -2.81
C TRP A 110 4.06 -16.75 -3.80
N TYR A 111 4.87 -17.78 -4.06
CA TYR A 111 5.96 -17.69 -5.04
C TYR A 111 5.43 -17.35 -6.44
N ALA A 112 4.34 -17.97 -6.86
CA ALA A 112 3.71 -17.68 -8.14
C ALA A 112 3.24 -16.22 -8.22
N PHE A 113 2.69 -15.67 -7.13
CA PHE A 113 2.30 -14.26 -7.04
C PHE A 113 3.52 -13.33 -7.16
N CYS A 114 4.57 -13.55 -6.35
CA CYS A 114 5.79 -12.74 -6.41
C CYS A 114 6.45 -12.80 -7.79
N LYS A 115 6.41 -13.97 -8.46
CA LYS A 115 6.92 -14.11 -9.82
C LYS A 115 6.09 -13.35 -10.86
N ARG A 116 4.76 -13.31 -10.71
CA ARG A 116 3.90 -12.48 -11.56
C ARG A 116 4.14 -10.99 -11.33
N LEU A 117 4.35 -10.57 -10.08
CA LEU A 117 4.72 -9.21 -9.73
C LEU A 117 6.05 -8.82 -10.41
N GLU A 118 7.12 -9.63 -10.26
CA GLU A 118 8.40 -9.40 -10.92
C GLU A 118 8.26 -9.27 -12.45
N ASN A 119 7.46 -10.16 -13.06
CA ASN A 119 7.17 -10.11 -14.50
C ASN A 119 6.39 -8.83 -14.88
N ALA A 120 5.47 -8.35 -14.03
CA ALA A 120 4.74 -7.12 -14.28
C ALA A 120 5.65 -5.88 -14.23
N VAL A 121 6.64 -5.85 -13.33
CA VAL A 121 7.67 -4.80 -13.29
C VAL A 121 8.49 -4.83 -14.60
N SER A 122 8.92 -6.02 -15.03
CA SER A 122 9.67 -6.17 -16.29
C SER A 122 8.85 -5.76 -17.51
N LYS A 123 7.54 -6.05 -17.54
CA LYS A 123 6.62 -5.61 -18.60
C LYS A 123 6.43 -4.10 -18.63
N ALA A 124 6.57 -3.41 -17.50
CA ALA A 124 6.59 -1.95 -17.46
C ALA A 124 7.91 -1.37 -18.04
N GLY A 125 8.88 -2.22 -18.41
CA GLY A 125 10.14 -1.85 -19.04
C GLY A 125 11.32 -1.71 -18.08
N PHE A 126 11.15 -2.02 -16.80
CA PHE A 126 12.26 -1.96 -15.83
C PHE A 126 13.23 -3.13 -16.02
N GLU A 127 14.51 -2.87 -15.75
CA GLU A 127 15.56 -3.88 -15.80
C GLU A 127 15.31 -5.01 -14.79
N LYS A 128 15.80 -6.22 -15.10
CA LYS A 128 15.63 -7.41 -14.26
C LYS A 128 16.11 -7.20 -12.82
N GLY A 129 17.26 -6.56 -12.62
CA GLY A 129 17.79 -6.29 -11.27
C GLY A 129 16.88 -5.36 -10.45
N TYR A 130 16.28 -4.36 -11.11
CA TYR A 130 15.30 -3.48 -10.48
C TYR A 130 14.01 -4.23 -10.15
N ALA A 131 13.51 -5.07 -11.06
CA ALA A 131 12.32 -5.87 -10.85
C ALA A 131 12.48 -6.81 -9.65
N GLN A 132 13.62 -7.50 -9.54
CA GLN A 132 13.95 -8.35 -8.40
C GLN A 132 14.08 -7.58 -7.09
N ALA A 133 14.71 -6.40 -7.14
CA ALA A 133 14.84 -5.54 -5.97
C ALA A 133 13.47 -5.08 -5.47
N LEU A 134 12.57 -4.69 -6.38
CA LEU A 134 11.23 -4.22 -6.03
C LEU A 134 10.36 -5.38 -5.51
N ALA A 135 10.45 -6.57 -6.10
CA ALA A 135 9.78 -7.78 -5.58
C ALA A 135 10.26 -8.13 -4.16
N GLY A 136 11.57 -8.09 -3.90
CA GLY A 136 12.09 -8.32 -2.56
C GLY A 136 11.62 -7.30 -1.52
N THR A 137 11.46 -6.01 -1.91
CA THR A 137 10.87 -5.02 -1.00
C THR A 137 9.39 -5.25 -0.75
N PHE A 138 8.65 -5.75 -1.73
CA PHE A 138 7.26 -6.13 -1.56
C PHE A 138 7.11 -7.30 -0.57
N GLU A 139 7.95 -8.34 -0.71
CA GLU A 139 7.97 -9.49 0.21
C GLU A 139 8.26 -9.05 1.64
N GLU A 140 9.22 -8.17 1.85
CA GLU A 140 9.56 -7.60 3.16
C GLU A 140 8.36 -6.84 3.76
N MET A 141 7.65 -6.03 2.96
CA MET A 141 6.49 -5.30 3.45
C MET A 141 5.33 -6.25 3.83
N VAL A 142 5.15 -7.35 3.12
CA VAL A 142 4.18 -8.38 3.49
C VAL A 142 4.61 -9.11 4.76
N SER A 143 5.91 -9.42 4.93
CA SER A 143 6.45 -9.98 6.18
C SER A 143 6.15 -9.08 7.37
N ASN A 144 6.24 -7.75 7.21
CA ASN A 144 5.89 -6.81 8.27
C ASN A 144 4.43 -6.91 8.72
N VAL A 145 3.49 -7.26 7.83
CA VAL A 145 2.10 -7.55 8.23
C VAL A 145 2.07 -8.75 9.20
N TYR A 146 2.81 -9.81 8.87
CA TYR A 146 2.85 -11.00 9.74
C TYR A 146 3.46 -10.73 11.09
N GLU A 147 4.54 -9.99 11.11
CA GLU A 147 5.34 -9.81 12.31
C GLU A 147 4.78 -8.72 13.22
N HIS A 148 4.18 -7.66 12.65
CA HIS A 148 3.96 -6.42 13.37
C HIS A 148 2.50 -5.99 13.49
N CYS A 149 1.58 -6.48 12.64
CA CYS A 149 0.22 -5.92 12.59
C CYS A 149 -0.66 -6.28 13.79
N GLY A 150 -0.38 -7.40 14.49
CA GLY A 150 -1.25 -7.92 15.55
C GLY A 150 -2.62 -8.45 15.08
N ARG A 151 -3.03 -8.16 13.83
CA ARG A 151 -4.29 -8.59 13.21
C ARG A 151 -4.04 -9.02 11.76
N ARG A 152 -3.33 -10.13 11.57
CA ARG A 152 -2.86 -10.62 10.27
C ARG A 152 -3.95 -10.78 9.22
N ASN A 153 -5.15 -11.20 9.64
CA ASN A 153 -6.30 -11.38 8.76
C ASN A 153 -6.83 -10.10 8.13
N THR A 154 -6.32 -8.93 8.51
CA THR A 154 -6.68 -7.65 7.90
C THR A 154 -5.72 -7.22 6.81
N GLY A 155 -4.62 -7.94 6.62
CA GLY A 155 -3.59 -7.58 5.65
C GLY A 155 -4.03 -7.80 4.21
N ILE A 156 -3.67 -6.88 3.34
CA ILE A 156 -3.83 -6.97 1.90
C ILE A 156 -2.55 -6.51 1.20
N ALA A 157 -2.21 -7.20 0.13
CA ALA A 157 -1.12 -6.84 -0.74
C ALA A 157 -1.59 -6.87 -2.21
N GLY A 158 -1.07 -5.99 -3.04
CA GLY A 158 -1.47 -5.96 -4.43
C GLY A 158 -0.51 -5.17 -5.30
N TYR A 159 -0.60 -5.38 -6.60
CA TYR A 159 0.16 -4.63 -7.58
C TYR A 159 -0.67 -4.29 -8.82
N ARG A 160 -0.20 -3.31 -9.56
CA ARG A 160 -0.75 -2.88 -10.84
C ARG A 160 0.39 -2.56 -11.81
N GLN A 161 0.25 -3.00 -13.05
CA GLN A 161 1.07 -2.56 -14.18
C GLN A 161 0.21 -1.87 -15.22
N TYR A 162 0.63 -0.71 -15.71
CA TYR A 162 -0.04 0.04 -16.77
C TYR A 162 0.98 0.83 -17.61
N GLY A 163 1.13 0.48 -18.88
CA GLY A 163 2.14 1.08 -19.74
C GLY A 163 3.54 0.93 -19.13
N ASN A 164 4.25 2.05 -18.98
CA ASN A 164 5.58 2.15 -18.36
C ASN A 164 5.54 2.42 -16.85
N GLU A 165 4.40 2.19 -16.21
CA GLU A 165 4.19 2.42 -14.78
C GLU A 165 3.93 1.09 -14.06
N PHE A 166 4.53 0.94 -12.91
CA PHE A 166 4.28 -0.13 -11.97
C PHE A 166 3.97 0.45 -10.58
N GLU A 167 2.98 -0.13 -9.91
CA GLU A 167 2.57 0.24 -8.56
C GLU A 167 2.37 -1.01 -7.72
N TYR A 168 2.79 -0.98 -6.45
CA TYR A 168 2.31 -1.92 -5.46
C TYR A 168 1.82 -1.23 -4.19
N VAL A 169 1.01 -1.95 -3.43
CA VAL A 169 0.52 -1.56 -2.11
C VAL A 169 0.55 -2.75 -1.17
N VAL A 170 0.91 -2.50 0.09
CA VAL A 170 0.74 -3.43 1.20
C VAL A 170 0.11 -2.64 2.34
N SER A 171 -0.91 -3.20 2.98
CA SER A 171 -1.66 -2.54 4.04
C SER A 171 -2.25 -3.54 5.00
N ASP A 172 -2.50 -3.11 6.25
CA ASP A 172 -3.31 -3.83 7.25
C ASP A 172 -4.14 -2.85 8.09
N ALA A 173 -5.10 -3.36 8.86
CA ALA A 173 -5.84 -2.65 9.89
C ALA A 173 -5.45 -3.13 11.28
N GLY A 174 -4.16 -3.31 11.52
CA GLY A 174 -3.61 -3.76 12.79
C GLY A 174 -3.28 -2.62 13.75
N ILE A 175 -2.31 -2.87 14.63
CA ILE A 175 -1.92 -1.95 15.72
C ILE A 175 -1.19 -0.70 15.23
N GLY A 176 -0.67 -0.69 14.00
CA GLY A 176 0.10 0.41 13.44
C GLY A 176 1.53 0.50 13.96
N VAL A 177 2.29 1.43 13.35
CA VAL A 177 3.75 1.55 13.56
C VAL A 177 4.09 2.00 14.98
N LEU A 178 3.37 2.99 15.54
CA LEU A 178 3.63 3.50 16.88
C LEU A 178 3.50 2.40 17.94
N ALA A 179 2.35 1.73 17.98
CA ALA A 179 2.11 0.66 18.95
C ALA A 179 3.04 -0.55 18.74
N SER A 180 3.42 -0.82 17.48
CA SER A 180 4.40 -1.87 17.18
C SER A 180 5.80 -1.55 17.75
N LEU A 181 6.28 -0.33 17.57
CA LEU A 181 7.57 0.11 18.13
C LEU A 181 7.56 0.09 19.67
N GLN A 182 6.48 0.59 20.28
CA GLN A 182 6.33 0.63 21.75
C GLN A 182 6.25 -0.75 22.41
N GLN A 183 6.17 -1.86 21.66
CA GLN A 183 6.40 -3.20 22.23
C GLN A 183 7.85 -3.40 22.71
N ASN A 184 8.78 -2.59 22.23
CA ASN A 184 10.14 -2.51 22.77
C ASN A 184 10.27 -1.23 23.62
N SER A 185 10.68 -1.41 24.88
CA SER A 185 10.82 -0.32 25.85
C SER A 185 11.74 0.81 25.41
N ASP A 186 12.70 0.55 24.53
CA ASP A 186 13.62 1.54 23.99
C ASP A 186 12.90 2.64 23.21
N TYR A 187 11.69 2.36 22.72
CA TYR A 187 10.86 3.30 21.94
C TYR A 187 9.70 3.92 22.73
N ASN A 188 9.62 3.72 24.05
CA ASN A 188 8.57 4.34 24.89
C ASN A 188 8.59 5.88 24.90
N HIS A 189 9.69 6.48 24.48
CA HIS A 189 9.82 7.92 24.31
C HIS A 189 9.11 8.49 23.06
N ILE A 190 8.70 7.61 22.12
CA ILE A 190 7.96 8.00 20.92
C ILE A 190 6.49 8.16 21.29
N LEU A 191 5.92 9.37 21.08
CA LEU A 191 4.60 9.70 21.58
C LEU A 191 3.54 9.88 20.48
N ASP A 192 3.95 10.02 19.21
CA ASP A 192 3.04 10.24 18.10
C ASP A 192 3.42 9.45 16.85
N SER A 193 2.47 9.32 15.93
CA SER A 193 2.64 8.55 14.70
C SER A 193 3.69 9.15 13.75
N GLY A 194 3.87 10.48 13.77
CA GLY A 194 4.89 11.14 12.94
C GLY A 194 6.31 10.80 13.39
N GLN A 195 6.57 10.81 14.71
CA GLN A 195 7.83 10.36 15.28
C GLN A 195 8.05 8.87 15.03
N ALA A 196 7.00 8.05 15.14
CA ALA A 196 7.07 6.62 14.86
C ALA A 196 7.46 6.34 13.40
N LEU A 197 6.82 7.02 12.44
CA LEU A 197 7.18 6.93 11.03
C LEU A 197 8.62 7.40 10.77
N ALA A 198 9.03 8.52 11.38
CA ALA A 198 10.40 9.04 11.27
C ALA A 198 11.43 8.05 11.81
N THR A 199 11.09 7.32 12.88
CA THR A 199 11.95 6.29 13.47
C THR A 199 12.01 5.05 12.58
N ALA A 200 10.86 4.56 12.10
CA ALA A 200 10.80 3.36 11.26
C ALA A 200 11.55 3.51 9.92
N VAL A 201 11.71 4.74 9.41
CA VAL A 201 12.45 5.00 8.17
C VAL A 201 13.96 5.18 8.36
N LYS A 202 14.46 5.18 9.60
CA LYS A 202 15.90 5.21 9.89
C LYS A 202 16.51 3.83 9.73
N ASP A 203 17.81 3.82 9.35
CA ASP A 203 18.54 2.58 9.12
C ASP A 203 18.56 1.66 10.36
N GLY A 204 18.09 0.42 10.16
CA GLY A 204 18.17 -0.63 11.16
C GLY A 204 17.28 -0.48 12.39
N GLU A 205 16.38 0.50 12.40
CA GLU A 205 15.44 0.68 13.51
C GLU A 205 14.21 -0.23 13.32
N THR A 206 14.12 -1.24 14.15
CA THR A 206 12.97 -2.17 14.23
C THR A 206 12.66 -2.47 15.70
N ARG A 207 11.48 -3.02 16.01
CA ARG A 207 11.17 -3.49 17.38
C ARG A 207 12.17 -4.52 17.92
N HIS A 208 12.90 -5.21 17.05
CA HIS A 208 13.91 -6.20 17.42
C HIS A 208 15.27 -5.58 17.77
N GLY A 209 15.41 -4.26 17.69
CA GLY A 209 16.64 -3.52 17.98
C GLY A 209 17.67 -3.53 16.84
N LYS A 210 18.73 -2.74 17.04
CA LYS A 210 19.82 -2.62 16.07
C LYS A 210 20.58 -3.94 15.91
N GLY A 211 20.84 -4.32 14.66
CA GLY A 211 21.68 -5.50 14.37
C GLY A 211 20.92 -6.83 14.22
N SER A 212 19.60 -6.84 14.33
CA SER A 212 18.77 -8.05 14.16
C SER A 212 18.68 -8.55 12.70
N GLY A 213 19.24 -7.81 11.72
CA GLY A 213 19.10 -8.13 10.30
C GLY A 213 17.76 -7.72 9.69
N HIS A 214 16.81 -7.27 10.50
CA HIS A 214 15.52 -6.72 10.05
C HIS A 214 15.68 -5.26 9.61
N GLY A 215 14.84 -4.80 8.67
CA GLY A 215 14.84 -3.41 8.17
C GLY A 215 15.70 -3.15 6.93
N VAL A 216 16.45 -4.13 6.45
CA VAL A 216 17.26 -4.00 5.21
C VAL A 216 16.38 -3.77 3.98
N GLY A 217 15.22 -4.45 3.92
CA GLY A 217 14.26 -4.33 2.81
C GLY A 217 13.59 -2.97 2.78
N PHE A 218 13.28 -2.39 3.96
CA PHE A 218 12.69 -1.05 4.03
C PHE A 218 13.66 0.02 3.49
N ASN A 219 14.93 -0.02 3.88
CA ASN A 219 15.95 0.88 3.34
C ASN A 219 16.13 0.75 1.83
N ARG A 220 16.08 -0.49 1.32
CA ARG A 220 16.09 -0.72 -0.14
C ARG A 220 14.90 -0.05 -0.81
N LEU A 221 13.71 -0.17 -0.23
CA LEU A 221 12.51 0.49 -0.73
C LEU A 221 12.64 2.03 -0.74
N LEU A 222 13.15 2.62 0.34
CA LEU A 222 13.40 4.07 0.41
C LEU A 222 14.39 4.52 -0.67
N ASN A 223 15.44 3.74 -0.91
CA ASN A 223 16.43 4.05 -1.96
C ASN A 223 15.84 3.92 -3.37
N ILE A 224 14.96 2.96 -3.62
CA ILE A 224 14.18 2.86 -4.86
C ILE A 224 13.28 4.09 -4.99
N ALA A 225 12.56 4.46 -3.92
CA ALA A 225 11.61 5.56 -3.93
C ALA A 225 12.26 6.92 -4.23
N LYS A 226 13.49 7.14 -3.79
CA LYS A 226 14.27 8.36 -4.12
C LYS A 226 14.63 8.49 -5.60
N ARG A 227 14.46 7.44 -6.40
CA ARG A 227 14.82 7.40 -7.81
C ARG A 227 13.58 7.30 -8.70
N ARG A 228 13.00 8.46 -9.09
CA ARG A 228 11.89 8.54 -10.05
C ARG A 228 10.62 7.78 -9.63
N SER A 229 10.40 7.62 -8.33
CA SER A 229 9.23 6.93 -7.80
C SER A 229 8.52 7.82 -6.78
N TYR A 230 7.25 7.52 -6.53
CA TYR A 230 6.49 8.16 -5.47
C TYR A 230 6.14 7.10 -4.43
N LEU A 231 6.52 7.32 -3.17
CA LEU A 231 6.23 6.44 -2.05
C LEU A 231 5.37 7.18 -1.03
N ARG A 232 4.32 6.49 -0.55
CA ARG A 232 3.53 6.89 0.61
C ARG A 232 3.58 5.77 1.64
N PHE A 233 4.07 6.08 2.82
CA PHE A 233 4.04 5.21 4.00
C PHE A 233 3.20 5.89 5.07
N ARG A 234 2.16 5.24 5.54
CA ARG A 234 1.15 5.81 6.41
C ARG A 234 0.87 4.91 7.61
N SER A 235 0.68 5.53 8.79
CA SER A 235 0.17 4.88 10.00
C SER A 235 -0.36 5.94 10.97
N GLY A 236 -1.44 5.63 11.68
CA GLY A 236 -2.08 6.59 12.56
C GLY A 236 -2.54 7.84 11.80
N ASP A 237 -2.29 9.02 12.34
CA ASP A 237 -2.67 10.31 11.79
C ASP A 237 -1.56 11.01 10.98
N HIS A 238 -0.53 10.26 10.56
CA HIS A 238 0.60 10.78 9.78
C HIS A 238 0.93 9.92 8.56
N CYS A 239 1.55 10.55 7.58
CA CYS A 239 2.17 9.88 6.44
C CYS A 239 3.58 10.40 6.18
N TYR A 240 4.48 9.48 5.81
CA TYR A 240 5.81 9.75 5.26
C TYR A 240 5.74 9.62 3.75
N VAL A 241 6.16 10.67 3.05
CA VAL A 241 6.09 10.73 1.57
C VAL A 241 7.48 10.97 1.01
N ILE A 242 7.85 10.20 0.00
CA ILE A 242 8.99 10.47 -0.87
C ILE A 242 8.47 10.74 -2.27
N ASP A 243 8.78 11.91 -2.80
CA ASP A 243 8.60 12.24 -4.21
C ASP A 243 9.98 12.26 -4.89
N GLY A 244 10.40 11.10 -5.39
CA GLY A 244 11.65 10.93 -6.12
C GLY A 244 11.56 11.35 -7.58
N THR A 245 10.43 11.86 -8.06
CA THR A 245 10.30 12.47 -9.39
C THR A 245 10.92 13.86 -9.42
N GLN A 246 11.12 14.48 -8.25
CA GLN A 246 11.80 15.76 -8.07
C GLN A 246 13.32 15.55 -7.88
N GLN A 247 14.10 16.58 -8.20
CA GLN A 247 15.54 16.58 -7.99
C GLN A 247 15.97 17.87 -7.25
N PRO A 248 16.41 17.81 -6.01
CA PRO A 248 16.55 16.60 -5.16
C PRO A 248 15.18 16.00 -4.78
N PRO A 249 15.14 14.71 -4.36
CA PRO A 249 13.91 14.06 -3.91
C PRO A 249 13.27 14.83 -2.76
N ASN A 250 11.96 15.05 -2.82
CA ASN A 250 11.23 15.71 -1.76
C ASN A 250 10.77 14.66 -0.74
N LEU A 251 11.24 14.80 0.51
CA LEU A 251 10.89 13.95 1.63
C LEU A 251 10.14 14.75 2.68
N ARG A 252 8.97 14.27 3.10
CA ARG A 252 8.17 14.95 4.11
C ARG A 252 7.38 13.99 4.98
N ILE A 253 7.13 14.41 6.22
CA ILE A 253 6.10 13.85 7.10
C ILE A 253 4.97 14.87 7.18
N ALA A 254 3.74 14.41 7.04
CA ALA A 254 2.56 15.27 7.07
C ALA A 254 1.45 14.60 7.87
N SER A 255 0.69 15.42 8.60
CA SER A 255 -0.55 14.98 9.23
C SER A 255 -1.60 14.66 8.18
N CYS A 256 -2.43 13.66 8.46
CA CYS A 256 -3.53 13.22 7.60
C CYS A 256 -4.67 12.65 8.46
N ALA A 257 -5.81 12.31 7.86
CA ALA A 257 -6.91 11.69 8.60
C ALA A 257 -6.45 10.39 9.29
N ALA A 258 -6.96 10.05 10.46
CA ALA A 258 -6.54 8.86 11.19
C ALA A 258 -6.74 7.57 10.37
N PHE A 259 -5.77 6.65 10.45
CA PHE A 259 -5.75 5.37 9.74
C PHE A 259 -5.35 4.26 10.70
N GLU A 260 -6.18 3.24 10.85
CA GLU A 260 -5.89 2.06 11.66
C GLU A 260 -4.89 1.16 10.90
N GLY A 261 -3.81 0.72 11.57
CA GLY A 261 -2.78 -0.12 10.96
C GLY A 261 -1.72 0.66 10.19
N PHE A 262 -1.25 0.10 9.08
CA PHE A 262 -0.32 0.78 8.18
C PHE A 262 -0.68 0.59 6.71
N LEU A 263 -0.21 1.49 5.88
CA LEU A 263 -0.24 1.36 4.43
C LEU A 263 1.08 1.83 3.85
N ILE A 264 1.65 1.04 2.96
CA ILE A 264 2.75 1.45 2.11
C ILE A 264 2.37 1.26 0.64
N SER A 265 2.58 2.30 -0.15
CA SER A 265 2.36 2.26 -1.61
C SER A 265 3.52 2.92 -2.31
N ILE A 266 4.01 2.29 -3.37
CA ILE A 266 5.03 2.86 -4.25
C ILE A 266 4.55 2.83 -5.69
N VAL A 267 4.76 3.94 -6.39
CA VAL A 267 4.52 4.09 -7.83
C VAL A 267 5.86 4.36 -8.52
N CYS A 268 6.25 3.47 -9.40
CA CYS A 268 7.47 3.57 -10.20
C CYS A 268 7.10 3.88 -11.65
N ARG A 269 7.78 4.84 -12.27
CA ARG A 269 7.56 5.23 -13.67
C ARG A 269 8.88 5.29 -14.42
N LEU A 270 8.92 4.66 -15.60
CA LEU A 270 9.98 4.92 -16.57
C LEU A 270 9.68 6.23 -17.32
N THR A 271 10.65 7.10 -17.35
CA THR A 271 10.63 8.35 -18.15
C THR A 271 11.18 8.10 -19.54
#